data_72b4ff58da3b4c03225e74858a1caf7e
#
_entry.id   72b4ff58da3b4c03225e74858a1caf7e
#
_cell.length_a   1.000
_cell.length_b   1.000
_cell.length_c   1.000
_cell.angle_alpha   90.00
_cell.angle_beta   90.00
_cell.angle_gamma   90.00
#
_symmetry.space_group_name_H-M   'P 1'
#
loop_
_entity.id
_entity.type
_entity.pdbx_description
1 polymer ?
#
loop_
_entity_poly.entity_id
_entity_poly.type
_entity_poly.pdbx_seq_one_letter_code
_entity_poly.pdbx_strand_id
1 'polypeptide(L)'
;MNGKANPCSSSSRKQQPSNHDVSSGGKDLQVATLPAYQISDSTWEERAICYFFDQFTIVECNAVGGMGHLGFLPSLYADCRDQNLGNPASLSLRLAVDATALMALSNRVNVPGVVTQARYRFGLALRRLQEALDLPAEAAKDETFATLVILSLFEDISGDRHGLTSAHTVGFEALTRLRGESQLGHAAGLDMFKYAYVRMQIEFLLLKGKPSLDSDRLVERLDSADPLQSLMIIASKVRQLISEPTSASDSLQSAGITKLASWIDSCRRLDSELFQWTQTLSDIWLPLETRTHTGEDVLTYREMIAAVIWAHYRVLRIFIHSVMADLFRALVSLLDSPGIQHEASQHEADGLRISLEMVSDSCRSVPFCFGEIDMLGNPMPPSEQGMSRVRAFYLYTMLWPLWYILSCGLATPEQTQMIRGVMARTGSEAGIKLATMLATYDGRDAMSSMPQLYSLERPVREVSVI
;
A
#
# COMPACT_ATOMS: atom_id res chain seq x y z
N MET A 1 19.42 -36.05 -61.51
CA MET A 1 18.55 -35.98 -62.73
C MET A 1 17.80 -34.68 -62.63
N ASN A 2 18.30 -33.72 -63.33
CA ASN A 2 17.67 -32.87 -64.35
C ASN A 2 16.51 -32.06 -63.83
N GLY A 3 16.47 -30.77 -63.85
CA GLY A 3 17.20 -29.78 -64.65
C GLY A 3 16.27 -28.69 -65.07
N LYS A 4 16.79 -27.47 -65.02
CA LYS A 4 16.64 -26.28 -65.90
C LYS A 4 15.56 -25.30 -65.45
N ALA A 5 15.91 -24.09 -64.99
CA ALA A 5 16.61 -22.95 -65.62
C ALA A 5 15.76 -22.11 -66.58
N ASN A 6 15.50 -20.87 -66.17
CA ASN A 6 15.55 -19.54 -66.79
C ASN A 6 15.26 -19.39 -68.32
N PRO A 7 15.04 -18.17 -68.89
CA PRO A 7 15.36 -16.82 -68.44
C PRO A 7 14.49 -15.64 -68.95
N CYS A 8 14.77 -14.43 -68.42
CA CYS A 8 15.01 -13.12 -68.98
C CYS A 8 14.36 -12.61 -70.29
N SER A 9 13.93 -11.33 -70.25
CA SER A 9 14.44 -10.22 -71.09
C SER A 9 13.56 -8.99 -70.91
N SER A 10 14.01 -7.83 -70.39
CA SER A 10 14.71 -6.71 -70.96
C SER A 10 13.99 -6.02 -72.13
N SER A 11 13.65 -4.72 -71.93
CA SER A 11 14.28 -3.66 -72.73
C SER A 11 13.75 -2.25 -72.41
N SER A 12 14.69 -1.39 -72.39
CA SER A 12 14.70 0.06 -72.25
C SER A 12 14.03 0.84 -73.36
N ARG A 13 13.56 2.05 -73.10
CA ARG A 13 13.92 3.22 -73.92
C ARG A 13 13.71 4.57 -73.25
N LYS A 14 14.74 5.39 -73.30
CA LYS A 14 14.88 6.80 -72.95
C LYS A 14 14.05 7.68 -73.85
N GLN A 15 13.65 8.88 -73.33
CA GLN A 15 13.96 10.18 -73.92
C GLN A 15 13.49 11.33 -73.00
N GLN A 16 14.42 12.23 -72.71
CA GLN A 16 14.27 13.63 -72.33
C GLN A 16 14.46 14.48 -73.61
N PRO A 17 14.40 15.85 -73.61
CA PRO A 17 13.87 16.86 -72.66
C PRO A 17 13.11 18.01 -73.38
N SER A 18 12.52 18.98 -72.64
CA SER A 18 12.66 20.41 -72.94
C SER A 18 11.90 21.32 -71.97
N ASN A 19 12.54 22.34 -71.67
CA ASN A 19 12.52 23.57 -70.90
C ASN A 19 11.23 24.42 -70.82
N HIS A 20 11.26 25.17 -69.70
CA HIS A 20 10.69 26.50 -69.37
C HIS A 20 9.21 26.59 -69.01
N ASP A 21 8.88 26.91 -67.76
CA ASP A 21 8.60 28.27 -67.35
C ASP A 21 8.54 28.44 -65.84
N VAL A 22 8.99 29.58 -65.36
CA VAL A 22 9.06 30.04 -63.97
C VAL A 22 7.69 30.65 -63.62
N SER A 23 7.06 30.16 -62.55
CA SER A 23 6.15 31.01 -61.79
C SER A 23 6.09 30.57 -60.32
N SER A 24 6.32 31.56 -59.49
CA SER A 24 6.24 31.52 -58.02
C SER A 24 4.90 31.02 -57.53
N GLY A 25 4.95 29.99 -56.64
CA GLY A 25 3.76 29.53 -55.96
C GLY A 25 4.17 28.76 -54.68
N GLY A 26 3.65 29.20 -53.55
CA GLY A 26 4.01 28.77 -52.21
C GLY A 26 4.08 27.25 -52.05
N LYS A 27 5.13 26.81 -51.36
CA LYS A 27 5.23 25.43 -50.87
C LYS A 27 4.19 25.22 -49.77
N ASP A 28 3.05 24.70 -50.11
CA ASP A 28 2.23 23.98 -49.18
C ASP A 28 3.03 22.76 -48.68
N LEU A 29 3.54 22.86 -47.50
CA LEU A 29 3.98 21.69 -46.74
C LEU A 29 2.76 20.82 -46.53
N GLN A 30 2.52 19.85 -47.41
CA GLN A 30 1.69 18.71 -47.08
C GLN A 30 2.32 18.02 -45.87
N VAL A 31 1.79 18.37 -44.71
CA VAL A 31 1.98 17.54 -43.51
C VAL A 31 1.47 16.16 -43.90
N ALA A 32 2.39 15.22 -44.10
CA ALA A 32 2.02 13.83 -44.23
C ALA A 32 1.24 13.46 -42.95
N THR A 33 -0.07 13.45 -43.03
CA THR A 33 -0.94 12.84 -42.03
C THR A 33 -0.51 11.38 -41.99
N LEU A 34 0.28 11.02 -40.96
CA LEU A 34 0.50 9.63 -40.60
C LEU A 34 -0.90 8.99 -40.55
N PRO A 35 -1.10 7.82 -41.19
CA PRO A 35 -2.36 7.13 -41.09
C PRO A 35 -2.68 7.03 -39.59
N ALA A 36 -3.79 7.60 -39.17
CA ALA A 36 -4.27 7.40 -37.82
C ALA A 36 -4.29 5.89 -37.62
N TYR A 37 -3.35 5.36 -36.84
CA TYR A 37 -3.43 3.99 -36.40
C TYR A 37 -4.82 3.87 -35.77
N GLN A 38 -5.72 3.21 -36.44
CA GLN A 38 -6.96 2.74 -35.84
C GLN A 38 -6.47 1.83 -34.70
N ILE A 39 -6.42 2.42 -33.50
CA ILE A 39 -6.22 1.66 -32.28
C ILE A 39 -7.33 0.62 -32.33
N SER A 40 -6.93 -0.65 -32.36
CA SER A 40 -7.80 -1.80 -32.51
C SER A 40 -9.12 -1.62 -31.75
N ASP A 41 -10.20 -2.21 -32.24
CA ASP A 41 -11.56 -2.22 -31.65
C ASP A 41 -11.63 -2.85 -30.25
N SER A 42 -10.55 -2.77 -29.44
CA SER A 42 -10.53 -3.26 -28.06
C SER A 42 -11.52 -2.45 -27.23
N THR A 43 -12.38 -3.16 -26.54
CA THR A 43 -13.38 -2.58 -25.65
C THR A 43 -12.74 -1.85 -24.47
N TRP A 44 -13.49 -0.98 -23.81
CA TRP A 44 -13.03 -0.35 -22.56
C TRP A 44 -12.68 -1.38 -21.50
N GLU A 45 -13.37 -2.50 -21.48
CA GLU A 45 -13.13 -3.62 -20.59
C GLU A 45 -11.74 -4.23 -20.79
N GLU A 46 -11.38 -4.54 -22.02
CA GLU A 46 -10.07 -5.13 -22.34
C GLU A 46 -8.92 -4.18 -21.99
N ARG A 47 -9.08 -2.90 -22.34
CA ARG A 47 -8.09 -1.87 -22.00
C ARG A 47 -7.94 -1.71 -20.49
N ALA A 48 -9.07 -1.74 -19.77
CA ALA A 48 -9.08 -1.61 -18.33
C ALA A 48 -8.38 -2.80 -17.66
N ILE A 49 -8.64 -4.02 -18.11
CA ILE A 49 -8.00 -5.23 -17.58
C ILE A 49 -6.48 -5.20 -17.83
N CYS A 50 -6.04 -4.85 -19.04
CA CYS A 50 -4.62 -4.73 -19.34
C CYS A 50 -3.95 -3.66 -18.45
N TYR A 51 -4.56 -2.48 -18.32
CA TYR A 51 -4.08 -1.41 -17.47
C TYR A 51 -4.01 -1.85 -16.00
N PHE A 52 -5.07 -2.48 -15.50
CA PHE A 52 -5.14 -2.90 -14.10
C PHE A 52 -4.05 -3.93 -13.77
N PHE A 53 -3.88 -4.96 -14.58
CA PHE A 53 -2.85 -5.95 -14.34
C PHE A 53 -1.45 -5.38 -14.48
N ASP A 54 -1.20 -4.48 -15.43
CA ASP A 54 0.10 -3.80 -15.55
C ASP A 54 0.42 -2.96 -14.30
N GLN A 55 -0.55 -2.22 -13.78
CA GLN A 55 -0.34 -1.24 -12.72
C GLN A 55 -0.47 -1.81 -11.30
N PHE A 56 -1.30 -2.82 -11.08
CA PHE A 56 -1.65 -3.31 -9.75
C PHE A 56 -1.19 -4.74 -9.46
N THR A 57 -0.70 -5.49 -10.47
CA THR A 57 -0.13 -6.81 -10.21
C THR A 57 1.36 -6.81 -10.48
N ILE A 58 2.11 -7.44 -9.59
CA ILE A 58 3.55 -7.58 -9.71
C ILE A 58 3.84 -9.08 -9.80
N VAL A 59 4.15 -9.51 -11.02
CA VAL A 59 4.68 -10.86 -11.24
C VAL A 59 6.16 -10.80 -10.89
N GLU A 60 6.57 -11.51 -9.87
CA GLU A 60 7.95 -11.51 -9.40
C GLU A 60 8.92 -11.90 -10.51
N CYS A 61 9.88 -11.02 -10.77
CA CYS A 61 11.16 -11.43 -11.32
C CYS A 61 12.10 -11.70 -10.13
N ASN A 62 12.33 -12.96 -9.83
CA ASN A 62 13.35 -13.45 -8.92
C ASN A 62 13.19 -13.17 -7.42
N ALA A 63 12.58 -14.12 -6.71
CA ALA A 63 13.03 -14.67 -5.43
C ALA A 63 13.05 -13.76 -4.19
N VAL A 64 12.27 -12.69 -4.13
CA VAL A 64 12.17 -11.93 -2.90
C VAL A 64 10.73 -11.89 -2.48
N GLY A 65 10.38 -12.64 -1.44
CA GLY A 65 9.02 -12.73 -0.91
C GLY A 65 8.41 -11.35 -0.73
N GLY A 66 7.43 -11.02 -1.57
CA GLY A 66 6.84 -9.69 -1.59
C GLY A 66 5.60 -9.57 -0.71
N MET A 67 5.27 -8.33 -0.31
CA MET A 67 3.95 -8.02 0.26
C MET A 67 2.88 -8.35 -0.76
N GLY A 68 2.03 -9.38 -0.54
CA GLY A 68 0.83 -9.69 -1.31
C GLY A 68 0.61 -8.83 -2.55
N HIS A 69 1.37 -9.08 -3.62
CA HIS A 69 1.45 -8.19 -4.79
C HIS A 69 0.33 -8.40 -5.78
N LEU A 70 -0.72 -9.11 -5.41
CA LEU A 70 -1.76 -9.54 -6.33
C LEU A 70 -1.21 -10.36 -7.52
N GLY A 71 0.02 -10.91 -7.39
CA GLY A 71 0.65 -11.73 -8.41
C GLY A 71 -0.12 -13.01 -8.74
N PHE A 72 -0.92 -13.51 -7.78
CA PHE A 72 -1.84 -14.64 -7.97
C PHE A 72 -3.04 -14.29 -8.86
N LEU A 73 -3.40 -13.01 -8.97
CA LEU A 73 -4.67 -12.58 -9.53
C LEU A 73 -4.83 -12.85 -11.03
N PRO A 74 -3.81 -12.65 -11.90
CA PRO A 74 -3.96 -12.90 -13.34
C PRO A 74 -4.35 -14.34 -13.66
N SER A 75 -3.69 -15.33 -13.03
CA SER A 75 -4.02 -16.75 -13.25
C SER A 75 -5.41 -17.09 -12.71
N LEU A 76 -5.70 -16.68 -11.48
CA LEU A 76 -7.00 -16.94 -10.85
C LEU A 76 -8.17 -16.30 -11.65
N TYR A 77 -7.95 -15.08 -12.17
CA TYR A 77 -8.93 -14.42 -13.02
C TYR A 77 -9.12 -15.12 -14.37
N ALA A 78 -8.04 -15.62 -15.00
CA ALA A 78 -8.12 -16.39 -16.25
C ALA A 78 -8.94 -17.66 -16.04
N ASP A 79 -8.67 -18.42 -14.98
CA ASP A 79 -9.43 -19.63 -14.62
C ASP A 79 -10.93 -19.32 -14.43
N CYS A 80 -11.27 -18.17 -13.81
CA CYS A 80 -12.66 -17.74 -13.66
C CYS A 80 -13.33 -17.34 -14.97
N ARG A 81 -12.58 -16.93 -15.99
CA ARG A 81 -13.13 -16.62 -17.32
C ARG A 81 -13.46 -17.86 -18.12
N ASP A 82 -12.65 -18.90 -17.99
CA ASP A 82 -12.76 -20.14 -18.76
C ASP A 82 -13.81 -21.10 -18.18
N GLN A 83 -14.11 -20.97 -16.87
CA GLN A 83 -15.14 -21.77 -16.23
C GLN A 83 -16.55 -21.30 -16.59
N ASN A 84 -17.44 -22.25 -16.88
CA ASN A 84 -18.84 -21.97 -17.13
C ASN A 84 -19.48 -21.24 -15.93
N LEU A 85 -20.25 -20.22 -16.22
CA LEU A 85 -20.84 -19.14 -15.39
C LEU A 85 -21.69 -19.56 -14.15
N GLY A 86 -21.62 -20.82 -13.68
CA GLY A 86 -22.49 -21.33 -12.61
C GLY A 86 -21.97 -21.18 -11.18
N ASN A 87 -20.67 -20.87 -10.99
CA ASN A 87 -20.06 -20.80 -9.67
C ASN A 87 -20.08 -19.37 -9.14
N PRO A 88 -20.76 -19.07 -8.00
CA PRO A 88 -20.86 -17.71 -7.46
C PRO A 88 -19.49 -17.12 -7.05
N ALA A 89 -18.55 -17.92 -6.52
CA ALA A 89 -17.23 -17.44 -6.15
C ALA A 89 -16.43 -16.95 -7.38
N SER A 90 -16.34 -17.75 -8.44
CA SER A 90 -15.64 -17.38 -9.68
C SER A 90 -16.30 -16.19 -10.37
N LEU A 91 -17.63 -16.12 -10.38
CA LEU A 91 -18.36 -15.00 -10.96
C LEU A 91 -18.16 -13.72 -10.16
N SER A 92 -18.13 -13.80 -8.81
CA SER A 92 -17.89 -12.64 -7.95
C SER A 92 -16.50 -12.05 -8.19
N LEU A 93 -15.45 -12.89 -8.28
CA LEU A 93 -14.09 -12.45 -8.56
C LEU A 93 -13.98 -11.77 -9.93
N ARG A 94 -14.53 -12.40 -10.98
CA ARG A 94 -14.51 -11.81 -12.31
C ARG A 94 -15.15 -10.42 -12.32
N LEU A 95 -16.34 -10.28 -11.73
CA LEU A 95 -17.05 -9.00 -11.67
C LEU A 95 -16.31 -7.95 -10.84
N ALA A 96 -15.65 -8.37 -9.74
CA ALA A 96 -14.86 -7.48 -8.89
C ALA A 96 -13.62 -6.95 -9.63
N VAL A 97 -12.89 -7.83 -10.33
CA VAL A 97 -11.73 -7.44 -11.15
C VAL A 97 -12.16 -6.51 -12.28
N ASP A 98 -13.22 -6.86 -13.02
CA ASP A 98 -13.74 -6.02 -14.09
C ASP A 98 -14.16 -4.62 -13.58
N ALA A 99 -14.82 -4.56 -12.42
CA ALA A 99 -15.24 -3.31 -11.80
C ALA A 99 -14.03 -2.45 -11.42
N THR A 100 -13.04 -3.05 -10.75
CA THR A 100 -11.86 -2.34 -10.24
C THR A 100 -10.98 -1.86 -11.39
N ALA A 101 -10.81 -2.68 -12.42
CA ALA A 101 -10.08 -2.32 -13.62
C ALA A 101 -10.72 -1.12 -14.35
N LEU A 102 -12.03 -1.16 -14.56
CA LEU A 102 -12.78 -0.05 -15.17
C LEU A 102 -12.67 1.22 -14.33
N MET A 103 -12.76 1.13 -12.99
CA MET A 103 -12.64 2.28 -12.11
C MET A 103 -11.24 2.88 -12.18
N ALA A 104 -10.19 2.05 -12.10
CA ALA A 104 -8.81 2.49 -12.15
C ALA A 104 -8.49 3.21 -13.48
N LEU A 105 -8.88 2.62 -14.61
CA LEU A 105 -8.71 3.25 -15.92
C LEU A 105 -9.53 4.53 -16.04
N SER A 106 -10.80 4.51 -15.60
CA SER A 106 -11.69 5.67 -15.67
C SER A 106 -11.17 6.87 -14.88
N ASN A 107 -10.65 6.65 -13.69
CA ASN A 107 -10.04 7.71 -12.89
C ASN A 107 -8.82 8.33 -13.59
N ARG A 108 -8.11 7.53 -14.38
CA ARG A 108 -6.92 7.96 -15.13
C ARG A 108 -7.27 8.77 -16.37
N VAL A 109 -8.29 8.31 -17.13
CA VAL A 109 -8.67 8.93 -18.42
C VAL A 109 -9.89 9.85 -18.32
N ASN A 110 -10.50 9.93 -17.14
CA ASN A 110 -11.64 10.78 -16.82
C ASN A 110 -12.86 10.56 -17.76
N VAL A 111 -13.31 9.30 -17.90
CA VAL A 111 -14.48 8.92 -18.73
C VAL A 111 -15.67 8.56 -17.85
N PRO A 112 -16.66 9.47 -17.66
CA PRO A 112 -17.78 9.26 -16.71
C PRO A 112 -18.65 8.03 -17.00
N GLY A 113 -18.86 7.68 -18.26
CA GLY A 113 -19.65 6.50 -18.64
C GLY A 113 -19.05 5.18 -18.14
N VAL A 114 -17.71 5.10 -18.09
CA VAL A 114 -16.98 3.94 -17.58
C VAL A 114 -17.11 3.82 -16.05
N VAL A 115 -17.16 4.96 -15.34
CA VAL A 115 -17.40 4.97 -13.87
C VAL A 115 -18.75 4.33 -13.53
N THR A 116 -19.80 4.66 -14.28
CA THR A 116 -21.13 4.09 -14.05
C THR A 116 -21.13 2.57 -14.28
N GLN A 117 -20.46 2.11 -15.32
CA GLN A 117 -20.29 0.68 -15.59
C GLN A 117 -19.50 -0.02 -14.49
N ALA A 118 -18.39 0.60 -14.01
CA ALA A 118 -17.60 0.06 -12.91
C ALA A 118 -18.44 -0.13 -11.64
N ARG A 119 -19.20 0.88 -11.22
CA ARG A 119 -20.09 0.81 -10.06
C ARG A 119 -21.20 -0.22 -10.21
N TYR A 120 -21.77 -0.35 -11.40
CA TYR A 120 -22.76 -1.38 -11.68
C TYR A 120 -22.17 -2.79 -11.47
N ARG A 121 -20.97 -3.06 -12.03
CA ARG A 121 -20.27 -4.35 -11.85
C ARG A 121 -19.87 -4.60 -10.40
N PHE A 122 -19.43 -3.56 -9.67
CA PHE A 122 -19.17 -3.64 -8.24
C PHE A 122 -20.40 -4.10 -7.45
N GLY A 123 -21.58 -3.51 -7.71
CA GLY A 123 -22.82 -3.94 -7.07
C GLY A 123 -23.24 -5.37 -7.42
N LEU A 124 -22.93 -5.83 -8.65
CA LEU A 124 -23.10 -7.24 -9.02
C LEU A 124 -22.13 -8.16 -8.29
N ALA A 125 -20.85 -7.76 -8.18
CA ALA A 125 -19.84 -8.53 -7.48
C ALA A 125 -20.20 -8.74 -6.01
N LEU A 126 -20.68 -7.69 -5.33
CA LEU A 126 -21.16 -7.79 -3.93
C LEU A 126 -22.27 -8.82 -3.77
N ARG A 127 -23.25 -8.82 -4.67
CA ARG A 127 -24.36 -9.81 -4.62
C ARG A 127 -23.86 -11.23 -4.82
N ARG A 128 -22.96 -11.45 -5.78
CA ARG A 128 -22.37 -12.78 -6.02
C ARG A 128 -21.45 -13.23 -4.90
N LEU A 129 -20.74 -12.29 -4.28
CA LEU A 129 -19.96 -12.58 -3.07
C LEU A 129 -20.87 -13.05 -1.93
N GLN A 130 -22.00 -12.37 -1.71
CA GLN A 130 -22.97 -12.80 -0.71
C GLN A 130 -23.47 -14.23 -0.98
N GLU A 131 -23.84 -14.54 -2.21
CA GLU A 131 -24.24 -15.90 -2.62
C GLU A 131 -23.13 -16.95 -2.36
N ALA A 132 -21.85 -16.57 -2.61
CA ALA A 132 -20.72 -17.45 -2.33
C ALA A 132 -20.51 -17.66 -0.81
N LEU A 133 -20.68 -16.61 -0.01
CA LEU A 133 -20.54 -16.70 1.46
C LEU A 133 -21.63 -17.54 2.11
N ASP A 134 -22.82 -17.59 1.52
CA ASP A 134 -23.93 -18.43 2.01
C ASP A 134 -23.69 -19.95 1.78
N LEU A 135 -22.71 -20.30 0.94
CA LEU A 135 -22.34 -21.68 0.63
C LEU A 135 -20.99 -22.03 1.25
N PRO A 136 -20.91 -22.90 2.28
CA PRO A 136 -19.65 -23.18 2.99
C PRO A 136 -18.50 -23.63 2.09
N ALA A 137 -18.80 -24.41 1.02
CA ALA A 137 -17.81 -24.88 0.07
C ALA A 137 -17.26 -23.75 -0.83
N GLU A 138 -18.04 -22.73 -1.08
CA GLU A 138 -17.63 -21.54 -1.87
C GLU A 138 -16.95 -20.49 -1.00
N ALA A 139 -17.41 -20.31 0.24
CA ALA A 139 -16.90 -19.29 1.14
C ALA A 139 -15.39 -19.42 1.43
N ALA A 140 -14.86 -20.65 1.50
CA ALA A 140 -13.45 -20.93 1.79
C ALA A 140 -12.52 -20.86 0.56
N LYS A 141 -13.06 -20.67 -0.65
CA LYS A 141 -12.29 -20.66 -1.90
C LYS A 141 -11.39 -19.42 -2.02
N ASP A 142 -10.31 -19.58 -2.80
CA ASP A 142 -9.40 -18.48 -3.14
C ASP A 142 -10.13 -17.35 -3.88
N GLU A 143 -11.05 -17.67 -4.78
CA GLU A 143 -11.85 -16.70 -5.52
C GLU A 143 -12.71 -15.82 -4.60
N THR A 144 -13.26 -16.39 -3.54
CA THR A 144 -14.08 -15.62 -2.56
C THR A 144 -13.20 -14.67 -1.76
N PHE A 145 -12.04 -15.14 -1.29
CA PHE A 145 -11.10 -14.27 -0.57
C PHE A 145 -10.52 -13.19 -1.48
N ALA A 146 -10.09 -13.56 -2.70
CA ALA A 146 -9.61 -12.62 -3.70
C ALA A 146 -10.65 -11.58 -4.08
N THR A 147 -11.93 -11.97 -4.18
CA THR A 147 -13.03 -11.02 -4.38
C THR A 147 -13.05 -9.93 -3.31
N LEU A 148 -12.94 -10.30 -2.04
CA LEU A 148 -12.93 -9.37 -0.93
C LEU A 148 -11.72 -8.41 -1.00
N VAL A 149 -10.52 -8.94 -1.35
CA VAL A 149 -9.32 -8.13 -1.59
C VAL A 149 -9.56 -7.09 -2.67
N ILE A 150 -10.12 -7.49 -3.80
CA ILE A 150 -10.33 -6.61 -4.96
C ILE A 150 -11.44 -5.59 -4.70
N LEU A 151 -12.51 -5.95 -3.97
CA LEU A 151 -13.55 -5.00 -3.59
C LEU A 151 -13.02 -3.94 -2.61
N SER A 152 -12.14 -4.32 -1.68
CA SER A 152 -11.50 -3.33 -0.80
C SER A 152 -10.59 -2.37 -1.56
N LEU A 153 -9.88 -2.87 -2.57
CA LEU A 153 -9.06 -2.04 -3.46
C LEU A 153 -9.94 -1.13 -4.35
N PHE A 154 -11.10 -1.60 -4.80
CA PHE A 154 -12.07 -0.77 -5.52
C PHE A 154 -12.48 0.46 -4.71
N GLU A 155 -12.81 0.29 -3.41
CA GLU A 155 -13.18 1.42 -2.54
C GLU A 155 -12.04 2.44 -2.41
N ASP A 156 -10.80 1.96 -2.30
CA ASP A 156 -9.63 2.83 -2.22
C ASP A 156 -9.36 3.60 -3.54
N ILE A 157 -9.55 2.93 -4.68
CA ILE A 157 -9.40 3.55 -6.00
C ILE A 157 -10.55 4.52 -6.30
N SER A 158 -11.79 4.13 -5.98
CA SER A 158 -12.97 4.97 -6.26
C SER A 158 -13.12 6.15 -5.31
N GLY A 159 -12.54 6.05 -4.11
CA GLY A 159 -12.78 7.00 -3.02
C GLY A 159 -14.16 6.88 -2.37
N ASP A 160 -14.92 5.83 -2.69
CA ASP A 160 -16.27 5.59 -2.17
C ASP A 160 -16.24 4.98 -0.74
N ARG A 161 -15.27 5.42 0.09
CA ARG A 161 -15.14 4.98 1.49
C ARG A 161 -15.93 5.87 2.43
N HIS A 162 -16.50 5.27 3.45
CA HIS A 162 -17.10 6.00 4.58
C HIS A 162 -16.05 6.20 5.69
N GLY A 163 -15.13 7.14 5.49
CA GLY A 163 -14.04 7.41 6.41
C GLY A 163 -12.78 6.57 6.14
N LEU A 164 -11.94 6.40 7.17
CA LEU A 164 -10.64 5.71 7.05
C LEU A 164 -10.74 4.19 7.24
N THR A 165 -11.80 3.70 7.90
CA THR A 165 -12.04 2.25 8.09
C THR A 165 -12.66 1.63 6.85
N SER A 166 -12.34 0.35 6.57
CA SER A 166 -12.95 -0.42 5.50
C SER A 166 -13.99 -1.39 6.06
N ALA A 167 -15.16 -1.45 5.42
CA ALA A 167 -16.17 -2.45 5.75
C ALA A 167 -15.66 -3.89 5.52
N HIS A 168 -14.63 -4.04 4.68
CA HIS A 168 -14.08 -5.35 4.32
C HIS A 168 -13.13 -5.94 5.38
N THR A 169 -12.64 -5.15 6.35
CA THR A 169 -11.69 -5.63 7.38
C THR A 169 -12.28 -6.75 8.23
N VAL A 170 -13.56 -6.63 8.62
CA VAL A 170 -14.27 -7.70 9.33
C VAL A 170 -14.40 -8.97 8.48
N GLY A 171 -14.60 -8.78 7.16
CA GLY A 171 -14.64 -9.89 6.19
C GLY A 171 -13.28 -10.59 6.06
N PHE A 172 -12.18 -9.83 6.03
CA PHE A 172 -10.81 -10.41 6.02
C PHE A 172 -10.58 -11.29 7.24
N GLU A 173 -10.95 -10.82 8.43
CA GLU A 173 -10.83 -11.58 9.65
C GLU A 173 -11.65 -12.87 9.60
N ALA A 174 -12.94 -12.77 9.22
CA ALA A 174 -13.85 -13.91 9.15
C ALA A 174 -13.36 -14.97 8.16
N LEU A 175 -12.95 -14.57 6.95
CA LEU A 175 -12.45 -15.49 5.94
C LEU A 175 -11.07 -16.07 6.29
N THR A 176 -10.19 -15.29 6.90
CA THR A 176 -8.89 -15.77 7.41
C THR A 176 -9.10 -16.88 8.44
N ARG A 177 -10.05 -16.69 9.36
CA ARG A 177 -10.44 -17.71 10.38
C ARG A 177 -11.06 -18.95 9.73
N LEU A 178 -11.96 -18.76 8.77
CA LEU A 178 -12.63 -19.86 8.06
C LEU A 178 -11.63 -20.74 7.31
N ARG A 179 -10.65 -20.13 6.66
CA ARG A 179 -9.63 -20.84 5.85
C ARG A 179 -8.54 -21.50 6.71
N GLY A 180 -8.28 -20.95 7.90
CA GLY A 180 -7.34 -21.50 8.85
C GLY A 180 -5.91 -21.61 8.30
N GLU A 181 -5.13 -22.59 8.78
CA GLU A 181 -3.73 -22.79 8.40
C GLU A 181 -3.57 -23.26 6.94
N SER A 182 -4.58 -23.87 6.33
CA SER A 182 -4.50 -24.40 4.97
C SER A 182 -4.19 -23.34 3.92
N GLN A 183 -4.58 -22.09 4.17
CA GLN A 183 -4.28 -20.97 3.27
C GLN A 183 -2.78 -20.65 3.15
N LEU A 184 -1.97 -21.00 4.16
CA LEU A 184 -0.52 -20.78 4.14
C LEU A 184 0.23 -21.85 3.35
N GLY A 185 -0.44 -22.95 2.98
CA GLY A 185 0.18 -24.11 2.30
C GLY A 185 0.40 -23.92 0.80
N HIS A 186 -0.06 -22.83 0.18
CA HIS A 186 0.12 -22.53 -1.25
C HIS A 186 0.32 -21.04 -1.49
N ALA A 187 1.06 -20.70 -2.55
CA ALA A 187 1.54 -19.34 -2.81
C ALA A 187 0.41 -18.29 -2.86
N ALA A 188 -0.67 -18.58 -3.61
CA ALA A 188 -1.80 -17.64 -3.72
C ALA A 188 -2.49 -17.37 -2.37
N GLY A 189 -2.69 -18.40 -1.56
CA GLY A 189 -3.29 -18.27 -0.24
C GLY A 189 -2.42 -17.48 0.72
N LEU A 190 -1.10 -17.74 0.72
CA LEU A 190 -0.13 -17.00 1.51
C LEU A 190 -0.09 -15.52 1.12
N ASP A 191 -0.10 -15.20 -0.18
CA ASP A 191 -0.08 -13.81 -0.65
C ASP A 191 -1.36 -13.06 -0.30
N MET A 192 -2.52 -13.70 -0.45
CA MET A 192 -3.79 -13.14 0.00
C MET A 192 -3.83 -12.90 1.51
N PHE A 193 -3.31 -13.85 2.29
CA PHE A 193 -3.20 -13.70 3.74
C PHE A 193 -2.29 -12.51 4.11
N LYS A 194 -1.10 -12.40 3.50
CA LYS A 194 -0.18 -11.27 3.73
C LYS A 194 -0.86 -9.93 3.44
N TYR A 195 -1.55 -9.82 2.29
CA TYR A 195 -2.28 -8.61 1.93
C TYR A 195 -3.34 -8.24 2.96
N ALA A 196 -4.21 -9.19 3.31
CA ALA A 196 -5.29 -8.98 4.26
C ALA A 196 -4.75 -8.62 5.66
N TYR A 197 -3.69 -9.32 6.09
CA TYR A 197 -3.08 -9.07 7.39
C TYR A 197 -2.47 -7.68 7.49
N VAL A 198 -1.73 -7.22 6.46
CA VAL A 198 -1.19 -5.86 6.42
C VAL A 198 -2.32 -4.82 6.48
N ARG A 199 -3.41 -5.05 5.75
CA ARG A 199 -4.60 -4.17 5.82
C ARG A 199 -5.22 -4.11 7.22
N MET A 200 -5.40 -5.25 7.86
CA MET A 200 -5.90 -5.32 9.25
C MET A 200 -4.95 -4.62 10.22
N GLN A 201 -3.63 -4.77 10.04
CA GLN A 201 -2.62 -4.09 10.87
C GLN A 201 -2.68 -2.58 10.71
N ILE A 202 -2.77 -2.08 9.47
CA ILE A 202 -2.90 -0.65 9.18
C ILE A 202 -4.12 -0.09 9.92
N GLU A 203 -5.28 -0.72 9.79
CA GLU A 203 -6.49 -0.26 10.47
C GLU A 203 -6.36 -0.35 12.00
N PHE A 204 -5.75 -1.39 12.51
CA PHE A 204 -5.51 -1.52 13.94
C PHE A 204 -4.59 -0.42 14.47
N LEU A 205 -3.42 -0.22 13.87
CA LEU A 205 -2.43 0.76 14.33
C LEU A 205 -2.88 2.20 14.16
N LEU A 206 -3.59 2.49 13.07
CA LEU A 206 -3.96 3.86 12.70
C LEU A 206 -5.37 4.24 13.17
N LEU A 207 -6.29 3.30 13.22
CA LEU A 207 -7.72 3.55 13.41
C LEU A 207 -8.30 2.85 14.65
N LYS A 208 -7.46 2.20 15.44
CA LYS A 208 -7.83 1.55 16.73
C LYS A 208 -8.93 0.49 16.60
N GLY A 209 -8.88 -0.24 15.50
CA GLY A 209 -9.70 -1.43 15.35
C GLY A 209 -9.45 -2.43 16.49
N LYS A 210 -10.44 -3.26 16.80
CA LYS A 210 -10.23 -4.36 17.76
C LYS A 210 -9.32 -5.41 17.11
N PRO A 211 -8.30 -5.92 17.82
CA PRO A 211 -7.44 -6.97 17.30
C PRO A 211 -8.19 -8.29 17.14
N SER A 212 -7.81 -9.06 16.11
CA SER A 212 -8.19 -10.45 15.98
C SER A 212 -7.05 -11.35 16.44
N LEU A 213 -7.31 -12.14 17.47
CA LEU A 213 -6.33 -13.08 18.00
C LEU A 213 -6.07 -14.27 17.06
N ASP A 214 -7.05 -14.63 16.21
CA ASP A 214 -6.91 -15.79 15.33
C ASP A 214 -5.92 -15.56 14.19
N SER A 215 -5.89 -14.34 13.63
CA SER A 215 -4.93 -13.97 12.61
C SER A 215 -3.49 -13.96 13.14
N ASP A 216 -3.29 -13.61 14.42
CA ASP A 216 -1.95 -13.58 15.03
C ASP A 216 -1.31 -14.97 15.15
N ARG A 217 -2.12 -16.01 15.45
CA ARG A 217 -1.64 -17.40 15.46
C ARG A 217 -1.14 -17.88 14.10
N LEU A 218 -1.78 -17.41 13.02
CA LEU A 218 -1.33 -17.72 11.66
C LEU A 218 -0.01 -17.00 11.33
N VAL A 219 0.18 -15.78 11.81
CA VAL A 219 1.42 -15.01 11.60
C VAL A 219 2.62 -15.71 12.27
N GLU A 220 2.45 -16.37 13.41
CA GLU A 220 3.50 -17.14 14.06
C GLU A 220 4.03 -18.32 13.22
N ARG A 221 3.29 -18.73 12.17
CA ARG A 221 3.67 -19.79 11.21
C ARG A 221 4.40 -19.26 9.98
N LEU A 222 4.55 -17.95 9.86
CA LEU A 222 5.26 -17.34 8.73
C LEU A 222 6.76 -17.60 8.81
N ASP A 223 7.42 -17.50 7.64
CA ASP A 223 8.86 -17.70 7.55
C ASP A 223 9.62 -16.50 8.12
N SER A 224 10.32 -16.72 9.24
CA SER A 224 11.13 -15.68 9.86
C SER A 224 12.41 -15.34 9.09
N ALA A 225 12.78 -16.11 8.06
CA ALA A 225 13.91 -15.79 7.18
C ALA A 225 13.49 -14.81 6.06
N ASP A 226 12.20 -14.70 5.75
CA ASP A 226 11.68 -13.71 4.81
C ASP A 226 11.56 -12.34 5.49
N PRO A 227 12.16 -11.26 4.96
CA PRO A 227 12.19 -9.96 5.61
C PRO A 227 10.81 -9.36 5.90
N LEU A 228 9.85 -9.53 4.98
CA LEU A 228 8.50 -9.04 5.21
C LEU A 228 7.77 -9.87 6.25
N GLN A 229 7.85 -11.20 6.14
CA GLN A 229 7.13 -12.07 7.05
C GLN A 229 7.67 -11.93 8.48
N SER A 230 9.00 -11.78 8.65
CA SER A 230 9.58 -11.52 9.96
C SER A 230 9.14 -10.16 10.53
N LEU A 231 9.03 -9.11 9.70
CA LEU A 231 8.48 -7.82 10.14
C LEU A 231 6.99 -7.93 10.53
N MET A 232 6.20 -8.74 9.82
CA MET A 232 4.80 -9.04 10.18
C MET A 232 4.70 -9.75 11.53
N ILE A 233 5.61 -10.68 11.83
CA ILE A 233 5.69 -11.37 13.14
C ILE A 233 5.97 -10.36 14.26
N ILE A 234 6.91 -9.43 14.07
CA ILE A 234 7.18 -8.39 15.07
C ILE A 234 5.97 -7.46 15.22
N ALA A 235 5.34 -7.05 14.13
CA ALA A 235 4.14 -6.21 14.15
C ALA A 235 2.97 -6.87 14.89
N SER A 236 2.81 -8.21 14.79
CA SER A 236 1.78 -8.93 15.54
C SER A 236 2.01 -8.87 17.05
N LYS A 237 3.25 -8.98 17.51
CA LYS A 237 3.62 -8.84 18.93
C LYS A 237 3.32 -7.44 19.47
N VAL A 238 3.56 -6.38 18.64
CA VAL A 238 3.19 -5.01 18.99
C VAL A 238 1.68 -4.89 19.18
N ARG A 239 0.90 -5.47 18.27
CA ARG A 239 -0.56 -5.49 18.37
C ARG A 239 -1.06 -6.22 19.61
N GLN A 240 -0.52 -7.42 19.90
CA GLN A 240 -0.88 -8.21 21.07
C GLN A 240 -0.66 -7.43 22.36
N LEU A 241 0.50 -6.77 22.49
CA LEU A 241 0.84 -5.95 23.66
C LEU A 241 -0.21 -4.87 23.93
N ILE A 242 -0.69 -4.19 22.89
CA ILE A 242 -1.65 -3.08 23.03
C ILE A 242 -3.08 -3.57 23.26
N SER A 243 -3.36 -4.82 22.87
CA SER A 243 -4.69 -5.42 22.94
C SER A 243 -5.00 -6.06 24.30
N GLU A 244 -4.01 -6.18 25.18
CA GLU A 244 -4.26 -6.72 26.51
C GLU A 244 -5.23 -5.81 27.28
N PRO A 245 -6.40 -6.36 27.71
CA PRO A 245 -7.40 -5.56 28.39
C PRO A 245 -6.83 -5.00 29.69
N THR A 246 -6.83 -3.69 29.82
CA THR A 246 -6.73 -3.03 31.12
C THR A 246 -8.03 -3.32 31.87
N SER A 247 -8.05 -4.36 32.69
CA SER A 247 -9.18 -4.57 33.60
C SER A 247 -9.18 -3.41 34.60
N ALA A 248 -10.11 -2.47 34.37
CA ALA A 248 -10.31 -1.29 35.23
C ALA A 248 -10.79 -1.65 36.66
N SER A 249 -10.92 -2.95 36.96
CA SER A 249 -11.42 -3.44 38.24
C SER A 249 -10.36 -3.79 39.28
N ASP A 250 -9.07 -3.75 38.91
CA ASP A 250 -8.02 -4.06 39.88
C ASP A 250 -7.59 -2.78 40.65
N SER A 251 -8.34 -2.57 41.69
CA SER A 251 -8.24 -1.50 42.70
C SER A 251 -6.95 -1.52 43.56
N LEU A 252 -5.85 -2.07 43.03
CA LEU A 252 -4.54 -2.04 43.69
C LEU A 252 -3.55 -1.27 42.83
N GLN A 253 -3.24 -0.03 43.23
CA GLN A 253 -2.24 0.83 42.57
C GLN A 253 -0.93 0.08 42.28
N SER A 254 -0.49 -0.82 43.14
CA SER A 254 0.72 -1.62 42.96
C SER A 254 0.65 -2.58 41.77
N ALA A 255 -0.48 -3.23 41.54
CA ALA A 255 -0.68 -4.13 40.38
C ALA A 255 -0.65 -3.34 39.07
N GLY A 256 -1.23 -2.13 39.05
CA GLY A 256 -1.22 -1.23 37.90
C GLY A 256 0.21 -0.76 37.54
N ILE A 257 1.01 -0.37 38.54
CA ILE A 257 2.41 0.03 38.36
C ILE A 257 3.27 -1.10 37.78
N THR A 258 3.16 -2.31 38.36
CA THR A 258 3.91 -3.48 37.88
C THR A 258 3.53 -3.82 36.43
N LYS A 259 2.26 -3.70 36.06
CA LYS A 259 1.78 -3.94 34.70
C LYS A 259 2.32 -2.91 33.71
N LEU A 260 2.29 -1.60 34.08
CA LEU A 260 2.88 -0.54 33.25
C LEU A 260 4.36 -0.74 33.02
N ALA A 261 5.13 -1.07 34.07
CA ALA A 261 6.56 -1.38 33.96
C ALA A 261 6.80 -2.57 33.01
N SER A 262 6.03 -3.65 33.13
CA SER A 262 6.12 -4.82 32.26
C SER A 262 5.84 -4.48 30.80
N TRP A 263 4.90 -3.57 30.51
CA TRP A 263 4.60 -3.12 29.16
C TRP A 263 5.70 -2.24 28.60
N ILE A 264 6.28 -1.34 29.38
CA ILE A 264 7.46 -0.56 28.98
C ILE A 264 8.61 -1.48 28.61
N ASP A 265 8.90 -2.51 29.42
CA ASP A 265 9.96 -3.49 29.12
C ASP A 265 9.64 -4.31 27.86
N SER A 266 8.38 -4.61 27.60
CA SER A 266 7.95 -5.26 26.36
C SER A 266 8.13 -4.37 25.14
N CYS A 267 7.80 -3.08 25.23
CA CYS A 267 8.08 -2.11 24.16
C CYS A 267 9.59 -2.00 23.88
N ARG A 268 10.43 -1.95 24.92
CA ARG A 268 11.90 -1.92 24.77
C ARG A 268 12.43 -3.16 24.04
N ARG A 269 11.91 -4.34 24.40
CA ARG A 269 12.28 -5.59 23.71
C ARG A 269 11.87 -5.57 22.25
N LEU A 270 10.67 -5.08 21.95
CA LEU A 270 10.15 -4.99 20.56
C LEU A 270 10.94 -3.98 19.73
N ASP A 271 11.34 -2.83 20.29
CA ASP A 271 12.20 -1.88 19.57
C ASP A 271 13.60 -2.48 19.33
N SER A 272 14.16 -3.21 20.31
CA SER A 272 15.40 -3.93 20.11
C SER A 272 15.29 -5.04 19.07
N GLU A 273 14.18 -5.78 19.02
CA GLU A 273 13.90 -6.81 18.02
C GLU A 273 13.77 -6.18 16.61
N LEU A 274 13.09 -5.03 16.47
CA LEU A 274 13.03 -4.27 15.23
C LEU A 274 14.42 -3.80 14.78
N PHE A 275 15.24 -3.30 15.68
CA PHE A 275 16.60 -2.88 15.36
C PHE A 275 17.46 -4.09 14.94
N GLN A 276 17.37 -5.21 15.65
CA GLN A 276 18.08 -6.44 15.27
C GLN A 276 17.65 -6.96 13.91
N TRP A 277 16.35 -6.86 13.59
CA TRP A 277 15.84 -7.23 12.27
C TRP A 277 16.60 -6.50 11.14
N THR A 278 16.91 -5.22 11.29
CA THR A 278 17.69 -4.48 10.27
C THR A 278 19.09 -5.05 10.08
N GLN A 279 19.67 -5.64 11.12
CA GLN A 279 21.02 -6.23 11.08
C GLN A 279 21.06 -7.63 10.44
N THR A 280 19.89 -8.28 10.29
CA THR A 280 19.77 -9.59 9.65
C THR A 280 19.52 -9.50 8.14
N LEU A 281 19.20 -8.30 7.64
CA LEU A 281 18.89 -8.09 6.23
C LEU A 281 20.15 -8.22 5.35
N SER A 282 20.01 -8.90 4.22
CA SER A 282 21.05 -8.89 3.20
C SER A 282 21.08 -7.56 2.45
N ASP A 283 22.22 -7.26 1.81
CA ASP A 283 22.49 -5.98 1.12
C ASP A 283 21.42 -5.56 0.11
N ILE A 284 20.69 -6.50 -0.48
CA ILE A 284 19.63 -6.21 -1.44
C ILE A 284 18.46 -5.45 -0.80
N TRP A 285 18.25 -5.64 0.51
CA TRP A 285 17.17 -5.04 1.26
C TRP A 285 17.54 -3.72 1.94
N LEU A 286 18.86 -3.42 2.04
CA LEU A 286 19.30 -2.23 2.75
C LEU A 286 19.07 -0.96 1.93
N PRO A 287 18.71 0.16 2.58
CA PRO A 287 18.67 1.45 1.94
C PRO A 287 20.08 1.87 1.52
N LEU A 288 20.19 2.58 0.42
CA LEU A 288 21.41 3.16 -0.10
C LEU A 288 21.39 4.65 0.16
N GLU A 289 22.39 5.14 0.91
CA GLU A 289 22.62 6.56 1.08
C GLU A 289 23.28 7.11 -0.18
N THR A 290 22.61 8.06 -0.81
CA THR A 290 23.12 8.71 -2.02
C THR A 290 22.79 10.20 -2.03
N ARG A 291 23.32 10.92 -3.01
CA ARG A 291 23.05 12.35 -3.18
C ARG A 291 22.45 12.62 -4.55
N THR A 292 21.49 13.52 -4.58
CA THR A 292 20.97 14.06 -5.83
C THR A 292 22.02 14.95 -6.50
N HIS A 293 21.82 15.27 -7.77
CA HIS A 293 22.64 16.24 -8.50
C HIS A 293 22.60 17.65 -7.87
N THR A 294 21.57 17.97 -7.06
CA THR A 294 21.45 19.21 -6.29
C THR A 294 22.21 19.17 -4.95
N GLY A 295 22.77 18.00 -4.60
CA GLY A 295 23.52 17.81 -3.36
C GLY A 295 22.67 17.41 -2.15
N GLU A 296 21.39 17.12 -2.33
CA GLU A 296 20.49 16.67 -1.27
C GLU A 296 20.76 15.19 -0.92
N ASP A 297 20.83 14.89 0.39
CA ASP A 297 20.98 13.52 0.87
C ASP A 297 19.62 12.77 0.77
N VAL A 298 19.60 11.67 0.00
CA VAL A 298 18.40 10.85 -0.25
C VAL A 298 18.67 9.39 0.08
N LEU A 299 17.59 8.64 0.28
CA LEU A 299 17.63 7.19 0.43
C LEU A 299 17.03 6.55 -0.83
N THR A 300 17.78 5.66 -1.43
CA THR A 300 17.35 4.85 -2.57
C THR A 300 17.43 3.37 -2.22
N TYR A 301 16.93 2.51 -3.09
CA TYR A 301 16.86 1.08 -2.85
C TYR A 301 17.16 0.33 -4.14
N ARG A 302 17.65 -0.91 -4.04
CA ARG A 302 17.82 -1.78 -5.20
C ARG A 302 16.50 -2.23 -5.80
N GLU A 303 15.50 -2.43 -4.92
CA GLU A 303 14.18 -2.89 -5.30
C GLU A 303 13.10 -2.03 -4.62
N MET A 304 12.03 -1.71 -5.34
CA MET A 304 10.93 -0.89 -4.80
C MET A 304 10.26 -1.55 -3.58
N ILE A 305 10.23 -2.88 -3.53
CA ILE A 305 9.67 -3.61 -2.40
C ILE A 305 10.47 -3.37 -1.11
N ALA A 306 11.78 -3.21 -1.19
CA ALA A 306 12.59 -2.85 -0.03
C ALA A 306 12.17 -1.49 0.53
N ALA A 307 11.93 -0.50 -0.34
CA ALA A 307 11.43 0.81 0.08
C ALA A 307 10.10 0.70 0.85
N VAL A 308 9.18 -0.14 0.37
CA VAL A 308 7.87 -0.39 1.03
C VAL A 308 8.07 -1.02 2.42
N ILE A 309 8.91 -2.03 2.53
CA ILE A 309 9.16 -2.71 3.82
C ILE A 309 9.80 -1.74 4.82
N TRP A 310 10.77 -0.93 4.39
CA TRP A 310 11.38 0.09 5.24
C TRP A 310 10.39 1.18 5.67
N ALA A 311 9.43 1.54 4.82
CA ALA A 311 8.38 2.47 5.21
C ALA A 311 7.53 1.91 6.37
N HIS A 312 7.18 0.62 6.34
CA HIS A 312 6.44 -0.03 7.43
C HIS A 312 7.28 -0.18 8.70
N TYR A 313 8.57 -0.55 8.56
CA TYR A 313 9.50 -0.60 9.70
C TYR A 313 9.57 0.75 10.43
N ARG A 314 9.73 1.85 9.70
CA ARG A 314 9.82 3.18 10.29
C ARG A 314 8.55 3.56 11.04
N VAL A 315 7.39 3.28 10.47
CA VAL A 315 6.09 3.50 11.13
C VAL A 315 5.96 2.69 12.41
N LEU A 316 6.35 1.42 12.40
CA LEU A 316 6.32 0.57 13.60
C LEU A 316 7.22 1.12 14.71
N ARG A 317 8.41 1.61 14.39
CA ARG A 317 9.30 2.21 15.39
C ARG A 317 8.73 3.49 15.97
N ILE A 318 8.22 4.41 15.14
CA ILE A 318 7.55 5.63 15.63
C ILE A 318 6.40 5.24 16.55
N PHE A 319 5.60 4.26 16.15
CA PHE A 319 4.45 3.80 16.93
C PHE A 319 4.86 3.24 18.31
N ILE A 320 5.88 2.37 18.39
CA ILE A 320 6.36 1.81 19.65
C ILE A 320 6.87 2.92 20.58
N HIS A 321 7.62 3.89 20.07
CA HIS A 321 8.12 5.00 20.89
C HIS A 321 6.99 5.92 21.36
N SER A 322 5.95 6.11 20.56
CA SER A 322 4.75 6.84 20.98
C SER A 322 4.02 6.12 22.11
N VAL A 323 3.85 4.79 22.00
CA VAL A 323 3.25 3.97 23.07
C VAL A 323 4.08 4.03 24.34
N MET A 324 5.42 3.90 24.25
CA MET A 324 6.29 4.00 25.41
C MET A 324 6.16 5.36 26.13
N ALA A 325 6.12 6.45 25.36
CA ALA A 325 5.94 7.79 25.94
C ALA A 325 4.60 7.91 26.71
N ASP A 326 3.52 7.31 26.17
CA ASP A 326 2.22 7.28 26.86
C ASP A 326 2.28 6.46 28.15
N LEU A 327 2.95 5.30 28.10
CA LEU A 327 3.15 4.43 29.27
C LEU A 327 3.97 5.10 30.37
N PHE A 328 5.04 5.80 30.01
CA PHE A 328 5.84 6.57 30.96
C PHE A 328 5.05 7.72 31.57
N ARG A 329 4.27 8.45 30.78
CA ARG A 329 3.40 9.51 31.30
C ARG A 329 2.38 8.99 32.31
N ALA A 330 1.80 7.81 32.04
CA ALA A 330 0.90 7.14 32.97
C ALA A 330 1.65 6.70 34.25
N LEU A 331 2.85 6.14 34.12
CA LEU A 331 3.66 5.70 35.27
C LEU A 331 4.06 6.89 36.16
N VAL A 332 4.52 7.99 35.57
CA VAL A 332 4.86 9.25 36.29
C VAL A 332 3.65 9.81 37.01
N SER A 333 2.44 9.72 36.43
CA SER A 333 1.21 10.19 37.07
C SER A 333 0.80 9.39 38.31
N LEU A 334 1.25 8.12 38.40
CA LEU A 334 0.96 7.22 39.53
C LEU A 334 2.07 7.24 40.60
N LEU A 335 3.29 7.56 40.21
CA LEU A 335 4.48 7.52 41.10
C LEU A 335 5.10 8.90 41.13
N ASP A 336 4.97 9.58 42.25
CA ASP A 336 5.68 10.85 42.49
C ASP A 336 7.14 10.58 42.90
N SER A 337 7.93 10.06 41.95
CA SER A 337 9.34 9.67 42.17
C SER A 337 10.24 10.46 41.21
N PRO A 338 11.21 11.26 41.72
CA PRO A 338 12.17 11.98 40.90
C PRO A 338 13.00 11.08 39.96
N GLY A 339 13.30 9.84 40.39
CA GLY A 339 14.04 8.88 39.58
C GLY A 339 13.23 8.44 38.36
N ILE A 340 11.95 8.15 38.52
CA ILE A 340 11.07 7.77 37.41
C ILE A 340 10.81 8.96 36.49
N GLN A 341 10.65 10.16 37.02
CA GLN A 341 10.51 11.38 36.19
C GLN A 341 11.77 11.60 35.33
N HIS A 342 12.96 11.39 35.88
CA HIS A 342 14.22 11.50 35.14
C HIS A 342 14.30 10.44 34.02
N GLU A 343 14.02 9.18 34.37
CA GLU A 343 14.01 8.08 33.40
C GLU A 343 12.99 8.31 32.26
N ALA A 344 11.78 8.74 32.61
CA ALA A 344 10.73 9.09 31.64
C ALA A 344 11.19 10.21 30.69
N SER A 345 11.79 11.28 31.22
CA SER A 345 12.28 12.40 30.41
C SER A 345 13.41 11.99 29.48
N GLN A 346 14.32 11.11 29.93
CA GLN A 346 15.38 10.57 29.09
C GLN A 346 14.82 9.70 27.95
N HIS A 347 13.88 8.80 28.27
CA HIS A 347 13.22 7.96 27.26
C HIS A 347 12.39 8.77 26.27
N GLU A 348 11.71 9.83 26.72
CA GLU A 348 10.95 10.73 25.83
C GLU A 348 11.91 11.44 24.85
N ALA A 349 13.06 11.92 25.31
CA ALA A 349 14.05 12.56 24.47
C ALA A 349 14.67 11.59 23.44
N ASP A 350 15.03 10.38 23.87
CA ASP A 350 15.59 9.34 22.98
C ASP A 350 14.54 8.85 21.98
N GLY A 351 13.31 8.61 22.43
CA GLY A 351 12.20 8.18 21.58
C GLY A 351 11.82 9.24 20.53
N LEU A 352 11.83 10.51 20.93
CA LEU A 352 11.61 11.64 20.01
C LEU A 352 12.73 11.70 18.97
N ARG A 353 14.00 11.57 19.36
CA ARG A 353 15.14 11.57 18.43
C ARG A 353 15.00 10.44 17.40
N ILE A 354 14.71 9.21 17.86
CA ILE A 354 14.51 8.07 16.96
C ILE A 354 13.32 8.31 16.01
N SER A 355 12.21 8.82 16.53
CA SER A 355 11.03 9.09 15.72
C SER A 355 11.28 10.17 14.66
N LEU A 356 12.01 11.22 14.98
CA LEU A 356 12.41 12.27 14.03
C LEU A 356 13.37 11.73 12.96
N GLU A 357 14.28 10.82 13.32
CA GLU A 357 15.13 10.11 12.36
C GLU A 357 14.29 9.28 11.39
N MET A 358 13.32 8.48 11.89
CA MET A 358 12.43 7.68 11.05
C MET A 358 11.57 8.55 10.11
N VAL A 359 11.09 9.70 10.58
CA VAL A 359 10.38 10.67 9.73
C VAL A 359 11.29 11.24 8.65
N SER A 360 12.50 11.68 9.03
CA SER A 360 13.51 12.21 8.09
C SER A 360 13.85 11.18 7.01
N ASP A 361 14.13 9.95 7.38
CA ASP A 361 14.47 8.86 6.45
C ASP A 361 13.31 8.51 5.52
N SER A 362 12.07 8.56 6.03
CA SER A 362 10.90 8.37 5.18
C SER A 362 10.80 9.47 4.12
N CYS A 363 11.03 10.73 4.50
CA CYS A 363 11.05 11.86 3.58
C CYS A 363 12.20 11.77 2.57
N ARG A 364 13.40 11.38 3.01
CA ARG A 364 14.57 11.14 2.13
C ARG A 364 14.32 10.04 1.11
N SER A 365 13.42 9.09 1.40
CA SER A 365 13.04 8.01 0.47
C SER A 365 12.00 8.43 -0.58
N VAL A 366 11.27 9.52 -0.36
CA VAL A 366 10.17 9.96 -1.24
C VAL A 366 10.59 10.13 -2.70
N PRO A 367 11.72 10.81 -3.04
CA PRO A 367 12.09 11.02 -4.44
C PRO A 367 12.27 9.71 -5.21
N PHE A 368 12.88 8.69 -4.58
CA PHE A 368 13.01 7.36 -5.17
C PHE A 368 11.67 6.64 -5.29
N CYS A 369 10.89 6.60 -4.21
CA CYS A 369 9.62 5.89 -4.15
C CYS A 369 8.59 6.40 -5.17
N PHE A 370 8.71 7.67 -5.58
CA PHE A 370 7.81 8.29 -6.54
C PHE A 370 8.44 8.46 -7.93
N GLY A 371 9.59 7.85 -8.18
CA GLY A 371 10.25 7.79 -9.50
C GLY A 371 10.81 9.12 -9.99
N GLU A 372 11.14 10.04 -9.09
CA GLU A 372 11.78 11.32 -9.41
C GLU A 372 13.28 11.15 -9.66
N ILE A 373 13.89 10.18 -8.98
CA ILE A 373 15.30 9.79 -9.11
C ILE A 373 15.45 8.30 -9.33
N ASP A 374 16.55 7.91 -9.95
CA ASP A 374 16.98 6.51 -10.05
C ASP A 374 17.72 6.04 -8.77
N MET A 375 18.17 4.80 -8.76
CA MET A 375 18.92 4.20 -7.64
C MET A 375 20.24 4.95 -7.32
N LEU A 376 20.82 5.66 -8.29
CA LEU A 376 22.06 6.40 -8.12
C LEU A 376 21.83 7.87 -7.74
N GLY A 377 20.57 8.30 -7.56
CA GLY A 377 20.20 9.68 -7.24
C GLY A 377 20.12 10.61 -8.46
N ASN A 378 20.22 10.09 -9.68
CA ASN A 378 20.08 10.90 -10.88
C ASN A 378 18.61 11.23 -11.14
N PRO A 379 18.30 12.45 -11.59
CA PRO A 379 16.93 12.82 -11.91
C PRO A 379 16.41 11.99 -13.08
N MET A 380 15.22 11.47 -12.93
CA MET A 380 14.53 10.78 -13.99
C MET A 380 13.88 11.81 -14.94
N PRO A 381 13.99 11.65 -16.27
CA PRO A 381 13.35 12.56 -17.20
C PRO A 381 11.84 12.62 -16.92
N PRO A 382 11.13 13.73 -17.25
CA PRO A 382 9.69 13.80 -17.08
C PRO A 382 8.98 12.59 -17.69
N SER A 383 7.95 12.08 -17.03
CA SER A 383 7.17 10.98 -17.58
C SER A 383 6.42 11.45 -18.83
N GLU A 384 6.51 10.70 -19.89
CA GLU A 384 5.70 10.95 -21.08
C GLU A 384 4.22 10.78 -20.73
N GLN A 385 3.38 11.68 -21.19
CA GLN A 385 1.91 11.65 -21.02
C GLN A 385 1.37 11.73 -19.58
N GLY A 386 2.16 12.23 -18.61
CA GLY A 386 1.69 12.38 -17.22
C GLY A 386 1.37 11.05 -16.52
N MET A 387 1.99 9.94 -16.93
CA MET A 387 1.88 8.66 -16.24
C MET A 387 2.96 8.56 -15.16
N SER A 388 2.62 8.00 -14.00
CA SER A 388 3.64 7.65 -13.01
C SER A 388 4.61 6.60 -13.57
N ARG A 389 5.90 6.74 -13.29
CA ARG A 389 6.92 5.73 -13.63
C ARG A 389 6.86 4.53 -12.71
N VAL A 390 6.36 4.78 -11.51
CA VAL A 390 6.19 3.75 -10.49
C VAL A 390 4.78 3.17 -10.65
N ARG A 391 4.67 1.86 -10.62
CA ARG A 391 3.38 1.17 -10.71
C ARG A 391 2.47 1.63 -9.59
N ALA A 392 1.18 1.79 -9.91
CA ALA A 392 0.16 2.29 -8.99
C ALA A 392 0.11 1.49 -7.68
N PHE A 393 0.40 0.19 -7.72
CA PHE A 393 0.45 -0.66 -6.52
C PHE A 393 1.49 -0.20 -5.49
N TYR A 394 2.72 0.13 -5.91
CA TYR A 394 3.74 0.62 -4.98
C TYR A 394 3.37 1.97 -4.39
N LEU A 395 2.83 2.88 -5.22
CA LEU A 395 2.33 4.16 -4.74
C LEU A 395 1.21 3.98 -3.70
N TYR A 396 0.30 3.03 -3.97
CA TYR A 396 -0.78 2.66 -3.06
C TYR A 396 -0.26 2.16 -1.71
N THR A 397 0.75 1.29 -1.70
CA THR A 397 1.32 0.73 -0.47
C THR A 397 2.05 1.77 0.38
N MET A 398 2.55 2.85 -0.23
CA MET A 398 3.20 3.95 0.48
C MET A 398 2.23 4.93 1.15
N LEU A 399 0.94 4.93 0.78
CA LEU A 399 -0.03 5.92 1.26
C LEU A 399 -0.18 5.91 2.77
N TRP A 400 -0.34 4.73 3.38
CA TRP A 400 -0.60 4.61 4.80
C TRP A 400 0.62 4.95 5.67
N PRO A 401 1.84 4.49 5.35
CA PRO A 401 3.04 4.95 6.04
C PRO A 401 3.23 6.46 6.00
N LEU A 402 3.05 7.09 4.84
CA LEU A 402 3.17 8.53 4.71
C LEU A 402 2.05 9.30 5.45
N TRP A 403 0.82 8.80 5.39
CA TRP A 403 -0.28 9.39 6.15
C TRP A 403 -0.06 9.29 7.67
N TYR A 404 0.50 8.17 8.16
CA TYR A 404 0.85 8.05 9.57
C TYR A 404 1.87 9.11 10.00
N ILE A 405 2.89 9.36 9.18
CA ILE A 405 3.88 10.41 9.43
C ILE A 405 3.23 11.80 9.52
N LEU A 406 2.27 12.10 8.65
CA LEU A 406 1.49 13.35 8.76
C LEU A 406 0.70 13.41 10.07
N SER A 407 0.12 12.28 10.48
CA SER A 407 -0.78 12.20 11.63
C SER A 407 -0.05 12.26 12.97
N CYS A 408 1.21 11.77 13.05
CA CYS A 408 1.98 11.80 14.29
C CYS A 408 2.48 13.21 14.67
N GLY A 409 2.38 14.19 13.76
CA GLY A 409 2.72 15.59 14.03
C GLY A 409 4.22 15.88 14.20
N LEU A 410 5.10 14.96 13.82
CA LEU A 410 6.56 15.08 13.93
C LEU A 410 7.23 15.62 12.67
N ALA A 411 6.51 15.65 11.55
CA ALA A 411 7.01 16.18 10.29
C ALA A 411 7.10 17.72 10.32
N THR A 412 8.18 18.27 9.75
CA THR A 412 8.31 19.73 9.56
C THR A 412 7.27 20.24 8.55
N PRO A 413 7.01 21.57 8.49
CA PRO A 413 6.12 22.13 7.46
C PRO A 413 6.53 21.74 6.04
N GLU A 414 7.82 21.74 5.73
CA GLU A 414 8.37 21.37 4.41
C GLU A 414 8.14 19.89 4.10
N GLN A 415 8.42 19.01 5.08
CA GLN A 415 8.15 17.56 4.97
C GLN A 415 6.65 17.29 4.80
N THR A 416 5.81 18.00 5.56
CA THR A 416 4.35 17.92 5.44
C THR A 416 3.88 18.30 4.05
N GLN A 417 4.40 19.41 3.50
CA GLN A 417 4.06 19.86 2.16
C GLN A 417 4.51 18.86 1.09
N MET A 418 5.73 18.32 1.22
CA MET A 418 6.25 17.29 0.32
C MET A 418 5.34 16.04 0.31
N ILE A 419 5.02 15.49 1.49
CA ILE A 419 4.20 14.28 1.60
C ILE A 419 2.80 14.53 1.01
N ARG A 420 2.16 15.64 1.35
CA ARG A 420 0.85 16.00 0.77
C ARG A 420 0.91 16.17 -0.74
N GLY A 421 2.00 16.75 -1.25
CA GLY A 421 2.23 16.92 -2.68
C GLY A 421 2.32 15.59 -3.43
N VAL A 422 3.09 14.61 -2.92
CA VAL A 422 3.21 13.30 -3.57
C VAL A 422 1.93 12.47 -3.45
N MET A 423 1.17 12.59 -2.34
CA MET A 423 -0.14 11.97 -2.23
C MET A 423 -1.15 12.56 -3.24
N ALA A 424 -1.18 13.88 -3.40
CA ALA A 424 -2.06 14.53 -4.38
C ALA A 424 -1.70 14.10 -5.80
N ARG A 425 -0.41 14.00 -6.14
CA ARG A 425 0.06 13.46 -7.44
C ARG A 425 -0.35 11.99 -7.62
N THR A 426 -0.23 11.15 -6.59
CA THR A 426 -0.70 9.75 -6.65
C THR A 426 -2.19 9.69 -6.99
N GLY A 427 -2.99 10.58 -6.40
CA GLY A 427 -4.43 10.68 -6.71
C GLY A 427 -4.70 11.01 -8.18
N SER A 428 -3.94 11.93 -8.77
CA SER A 428 -4.12 12.37 -10.15
C SER A 428 -3.43 11.46 -11.18
N GLU A 429 -2.21 11.01 -10.90
CA GLU A 429 -1.40 10.25 -11.86
C GLU A 429 -1.69 8.74 -11.85
N ALA A 430 -1.95 8.14 -10.69
CA ALA A 430 -2.32 6.74 -10.56
C ALA A 430 -3.83 6.50 -10.47
N GLY A 431 -4.64 7.57 -10.35
CA GLY A 431 -6.09 7.47 -10.26
C GLY A 431 -6.61 6.89 -8.93
N ILE A 432 -5.82 6.96 -7.85
CA ILE A 432 -6.16 6.41 -6.54
C ILE A 432 -6.77 7.51 -5.68
N LYS A 433 -8.10 7.61 -5.61
CA LYS A 433 -8.79 8.71 -4.90
C LYS A 433 -8.57 8.71 -3.40
N LEU A 434 -8.28 7.55 -2.79
CA LEU A 434 -7.83 7.48 -1.40
C LEU A 434 -6.65 8.41 -1.15
N ALA A 435 -5.68 8.46 -2.07
CA ALA A 435 -4.51 9.32 -1.93
C ALA A 435 -4.88 10.81 -1.84
N THR A 436 -5.82 11.27 -2.66
CA THR A 436 -6.33 12.65 -2.60
C THR A 436 -7.04 12.93 -1.26
N MET A 437 -7.82 11.98 -0.78
CA MET A 437 -8.52 12.09 0.51
C MET A 437 -7.50 12.20 1.66
N LEU A 438 -6.49 11.32 1.70
CA LEU A 438 -5.46 11.32 2.74
C LEU A 438 -4.57 12.58 2.69
N ALA A 439 -4.32 13.15 1.51
CA ALA A 439 -3.57 14.39 1.35
C ALA A 439 -4.25 15.60 2.01
N THR A 440 -5.58 15.62 2.04
CA THR A 440 -6.39 16.71 2.58
C THR A 440 -6.85 16.51 4.02
N TYR A 441 -6.81 15.24 4.48
CA TYR A 441 -7.28 14.89 5.82
C TYR A 441 -6.34 15.43 6.91
N ASP A 442 -6.88 16.15 7.89
CA ASP A 442 -6.10 16.58 9.06
C ASP A 442 -6.02 15.42 10.06
N GLY A 443 -4.92 14.67 10.01
CA GLY A 443 -4.67 13.50 10.86
C GLY A 443 -4.64 13.80 12.36
N ARG A 444 -4.51 15.08 12.75
CA ARG A 444 -4.49 15.48 14.17
C ARG A 444 -5.81 15.19 14.88
N ASP A 445 -6.94 15.30 14.19
CA ASP A 445 -8.24 14.94 14.75
C ASP A 445 -8.38 13.42 14.95
N ALA A 446 -7.80 12.61 14.07
CA ALA A 446 -7.78 11.16 14.20
C ALA A 446 -6.87 10.70 15.35
N MET A 447 -5.74 11.37 15.55
CA MET A 447 -4.80 11.06 16.64
C MET A 447 -5.26 11.61 18.00
N SER A 448 -5.96 12.75 18.05
CA SER A 448 -6.56 13.27 19.29
C SER A 448 -7.70 12.40 19.80
N SER A 449 -8.36 11.68 18.90
CA SER A 449 -9.31 10.60 19.23
C SER A 449 -8.62 9.27 19.54
N MET A 450 -7.25 9.19 19.65
CA MET A 450 -6.62 7.97 20.14
C MET A 450 -7.20 7.62 21.51
N PRO A 451 -7.79 6.43 21.78
CA PRO A 451 -8.14 6.08 23.15
C PRO A 451 -6.87 6.35 23.92
N GLN A 452 -6.95 7.24 24.90
CA GLN A 452 -5.94 7.18 25.92
C GLN A 452 -5.87 5.70 26.28
N LEU A 453 -4.74 5.03 26.01
CA LEU A 453 -4.53 3.61 26.28
C LEU A 453 -4.93 3.29 27.74
N TYR A 454 -5.12 4.33 28.51
CA TYR A 454 -5.60 4.36 29.87
C TYR A 454 -6.64 5.48 30.01
N SER A 455 -7.90 5.19 29.97
CA SER A 455 -8.93 6.02 30.61
C SER A 455 -8.76 5.85 32.14
N LEU A 456 -7.67 6.38 32.66
CA LEU A 456 -7.66 6.81 34.03
C LEU A 456 -8.62 8.01 34.06
N GLU A 457 -9.84 7.78 34.55
CA GLU A 457 -10.74 8.87 34.88
C GLU A 457 -9.95 9.90 35.68
N ARG A 458 -9.68 11.06 35.07
CA ARG A 458 -9.12 12.18 35.82
C ARG A 458 -10.12 12.46 36.92
N PRO A 459 -9.74 12.43 38.20
CA PRO A 459 -10.60 12.99 39.21
C PRO A 459 -10.81 14.45 38.84
N VAL A 460 -12.04 14.82 38.52
CA VAL A 460 -12.45 16.21 38.33
C VAL A 460 -12.11 16.90 39.60
N ARG A 461 -10.97 17.65 39.61
CA ARG A 461 -10.74 18.64 40.66
C ARG A 461 -11.75 19.76 40.40
N GLU A 462 -12.86 19.69 41.11
CA GLU A 462 -13.69 20.85 41.31
C GLU A 462 -12.82 21.97 41.92
N VAL A 463 -12.44 22.90 41.09
CA VAL A 463 -11.90 24.16 41.57
C VAL A 463 -13.09 24.95 42.09
N SER A 464 -13.34 24.83 43.39
CA SER A 464 -14.20 25.79 44.11
C SER A 464 -13.57 27.16 43.97
N VAL A 465 -14.22 28.02 43.18
CA VAL A 465 -13.99 29.46 43.19
C VAL A 465 -14.70 30.01 44.42
N ILE A 466 -13.91 30.45 45.39
CA ILE A 466 -14.33 31.42 46.38
C ILE A 466 -13.81 32.80 45.95
#